data_bf15306a66709429de5832a25c081302
#
_entry.id   bf15306a66709429de5832a25c081302
#
_cell.length_a   1.000
_cell.length_b   1.000
_cell.length_c   1.000
_cell.angle_alpha   90.00
_cell.angle_beta   90.00
_cell.angle_gamma   90.00
#
_symmetry.space_group_name_H-M   'P 1'
#
loop_
_entity.id
_entity.type
_entity.pdbx_description
1 polymer ?
#
loop_
_entity_poly.entity_id
_entity_poly.type
_entity_poly.pdbx_seq_one_letter_code
_entity_poly.pdbx_strand_id
1 'polypeptide(L)'
;MDNRTWTRTKHANGRLLTGRLMQLVTCGLLSVALISAAYAGPREQAKRIHDRLAGVPPTDAVLAMMEAEVDPGQPGSAVDAAYRAMNNANFYNVTLKNFAAPWTNRDQSVFVPLNDYIATVVGMIRDDVPFNTLFSADLIYVGPGSLPPYSNGNNDHYAQLEAQSIDMMTGLQAMSQSAVTGLPPNAVAGVWTTRAAAEAFFVAGTNRAQFRFTMVNHLCNDMEQVHDVTRSPDRIRQDVSRSPGGDSRLFLNNCIGCHTGMDPLAGAFAYYNFNETTGTIEYTPGVVQSKYFNNDTNFETGFRTTDDSWLNYWREGPNQWLGWAQSGPGSTGAGTGAASMGDELANSDAFASCQVKKVFRAVCLREPENSADRFQVSQMVNSLKAGYRMKQTFAEAAVYCMGE
;
A
#
# COMPACT_ATOMS: atom_id res chain seq x y z
N MET A 1 18.62 -89.24 -9.24
CA MET A 1 17.44 -89.81 -8.60
C MET A 1 16.58 -88.60 -8.13
N ASP A 2 15.41 -88.27 -8.63
CA ASP A 2 14.46 -89.00 -9.48
C ASP A 2 13.70 -87.94 -10.32
N ASN A 3 13.45 -88.34 -11.53
CA ASN A 3 12.61 -87.69 -12.57
C ASN A 3 11.16 -87.67 -12.10
N ARG A 4 10.43 -86.57 -12.35
CA ARG A 4 9.05 -86.66 -12.87
C ARG A 4 8.65 -85.41 -13.63
N THR A 5 8.61 -85.57 -14.92
CA THR A 5 7.82 -84.85 -15.94
C THR A 5 6.33 -84.86 -15.63
N TRP A 6 5.66 -83.75 -15.88
CA TRP A 6 4.26 -83.72 -16.25
C TRP A 6 3.99 -82.69 -17.34
N THR A 7 3.26 -83.08 -18.27
CA THR A 7 2.95 -82.54 -19.57
C THR A 7 1.87 -81.42 -19.56
N ARG A 8 2.01 -80.56 -20.58
CA ARG A 8 1.03 -79.64 -21.16
C ARG A 8 -0.45 -79.95 -20.98
N THR A 9 -1.23 -78.89 -20.72
CA THR A 9 -2.50 -78.63 -21.42
C THR A 9 -2.62 -77.12 -21.76
N LYS A 10 -2.61 -76.89 -23.10
CA LYS A 10 -3.12 -75.65 -23.69
C LYS A 10 -4.63 -75.80 -23.76
N HIS A 11 -5.42 -74.84 -23.31
CA HIS A 11 -6.63 -74.37 -23.96
C HIS A 11 -7.12 -73.01 -23.40
N ALA A 12 -7.24 -72.12 -24.34
CA ALA A 12 -8.29 -71.09 -24.49
C ALA A 12 -8.63 -70.13 -23.31
N ASN A 13 -8.15 -68.92 -23.44
CA ASN A 13 -8.93 -67.73 -22.99
C ASN A 13 -8.49 -66.50 -23.77
N GLY A 14 -8.72 -66.51 -25.09
CA GLY A 14 -8.46 -65.38 -25.98
C GLY A 14 -9.65 -64.41 -26.15
N ARG A 15 -10.74 -64.54 -25.40
CA ARG A 15 -11.91 -63.69 -25.60
C ARG A 15 -12.29 -62.77 -24.42
N LEU A 16 -11.57 -62.80 -23.30
CA LEU A 16 -11.84 -61.96 -22.13
C LEU A 16 -10.92 -60.71 -22.03
N LEU A 17 -9.83 -60.66 -22.79
CA LEU A 17 -8.92 -59.52 -22.76
C LEU A 17 -9.37 -58.35 -23.64
N THR A 18 -10.06 -58.60 -24.76
CA THR A 18 -10.50 -57.53 -25.67
C THR A 18 -11.65 -56.69 -25.12
N GLY A 19 -12.55 -57.28 -24.33
CA GLY A 19 -13.66 -56.53 -23.69
C GLY A 19 -13.21 -55.60 -22.54
N ARG A 20 -12.21 -56.00 -21.77
CA ARG A 20 -11.68 -55.19 -20.69
C ARG A 20 -10.78 -54.03 -21.16
N LEU A 21 -10.05 -54.23 -22.26
CA LEU A 21 -9.24 -53.16 -22.86
C LEU A 21 -10.12 -52.10 -23.52
N MET A 22 -11.24 -52.48 -24.13
CA MET A 22 -12.18 -51.57 -24.76
C MET A 22 -12.99 -50.75 -23.70
N GLN A 23 -13.33 -51.35 -22.56
CA GLN A 23 -13.95 -50.63 -21.44
C GLN A 23 -12.99 -49.67 -20.75
N LEU A 24 -11.70 -49.99 -20.61
CA LEU A 24 -10.68 -49.09 -20.04
C LEU A 24 -10.37 -47.92 -20.97
N VAL A 25 -10.37 -48.11 -22.28
CA VAL A 25 -10.17 -47.03 -23.26
C VAL A 25 -11.39 -46.11 -23.35
N THR A 26 -12.62 -46.63 -23.26
CA THR A 26 -13.82 -45.80 -23.24
C THR A 26 -13.97 -45.03 -21.92
N CYS A 27 -13.63 -45.60 -20.77
CA CYS A 27 -13.58 -44.83 -19.49
C CYS A 27 -12.47 -43.79 -19.49
N GLY A 28 -11.30 -44.08 -20.06
CA GLY A 28 -10.20 -43.14 -20.19
C GLY A 28 -10.53 -41.96 -21.12
N LEU A 29 -11.20 -42.19 -22.23
CA LEU A 29 -11.65 -41.16 -23.17
C LEU A 29 -12.80 -40.30 -22.60
N LEU A 30 -13.72 -40.88 -21.83
CA LEU A 30 -14.73 -40.09 -21.10
C LEU A 30 -14.14 -39.27 -19.97
N SER A 31 -13.07 -39.74 -19.32
CA SER A 31 -12.40 -38.97 -18.24
C SER A 31 -11.57 -37.81 -18.81
N VAL A 32 -11.01 -37.94 -20.01
CA VAL A 32 -10.29 -36.85 -20.69
C VAL A 32 -11.25 -35.80 -21.28
N ALA A 33 -12.46 -36.21 -21.69
CA ALA A 33 -13.48 -35.29 -22.19
C ALA A 33 -14.15 -34.43 -21.07
N LEU A 34 -13.96 -34.80 -19.78
CA LEU A 34 -14.50 -34.06 -18.63
C LEU A 34 -13.50 -33.10 -17.98
N ILE A 35 -12.26 -33.04 -18.49
CA ILE A 35 -11.32 -31.96 -18.16
C ILE A 35 -11.44 -30.88 -19.26
N SER A 36 -12.64 -30.44 -19.56
CA SER A 36 -12.82 -29.07 -20.02
C SER A 36 -12.51 -28.22 -18.80
N ALA A 37 -11.39 -27.48 -18.84
CA ALA A 37 -11.18 -26.41 -17.87
C ALA A 37 -12.49 -25.63 -17.82
N ALA A 38 -13.14 -25.62 -16.65
CA ALA A 38 -14.35 -24.85 -16.46
C ALA A 38 -13.90 -23.39 -16.44
N TYR A 39 -13.81 -22.78 -17.61
CA TYR A 39 -13.60 -21.34 -17.71
C TYR A 39 -14.82 -20.66 -17.09
N ALA A 40 -14.56 -19.68 -16.24
CA ALA A 40 -15.63 -18.85 -15.71
C ALA A 40 -16.28 -18.09 -16.87
N GLY A 41 -17.60 -18.25 -17.05
CA GLY A 41 -18.33 -17.48 -18.06
C GLY A 41 -18.38 -15.99 -17.71
N PRO A 42 -18.81 -15.12 -18.65
CA PRO A 42 -18.89 -13.67 -18.42
C PRO A 42 -19.67 -13.30 -17.15
N ARG A 43 -20.71 -14.04 -16.81
CA ARG A 43 -21.51 -13.82 -15.58
C ARG A 43 -20.71 -14.09 -14.30
N GLU A 44 -19.97 -15.17 -14.25
CA GLU A 44 -19.13 -15.54 -13.10
C GLU A 44 -17.94 -14.60 -12.97
N GLN A 45 -17.36 -14.17 -14.08
CA GLN A 45 -16.29 -13.17 -14.14
C GLN A 45 -16.78 -11.83 -13.63
N ALA A 46 -17.92 -11.33 -14.13
CA ALA A 46 -18.58 -10.11 -13.69
C ALA A 46 -18.89 -10.13 -12.19
N LYS A 47 -19.47 -11.24 -11.70
CA LYS A 47 -19.73 -11.42 -10.28
C LYS A 47 -18.45 -11.37 -9.46
N ARG A 48 -17.37 -12.03 -9.91
CA ARG A 48 -16.10 -12.05 -9.19
C ARG A 48 -15.45 -10.67 -9.14
N ILE A 49 -15.49 -9.89 -10.23
CA ILE A 49 -15.05 -8.48 -10.23
C ILE A 49 -15.77 -7.69 -9.14
N HIS A 50 -17.10 -7.80 -9.09
CA HIS A 50 -17.90 -7.06 -8.11
C HIS A 50 -17.62 -7.50 -6.67
N ASP A 51 -17.61 -8.81 -6.41
CA ASP A 51 -17.35 -9.35 -5.08
C ASP A 51 -15.97 -8.94 -4.54
N ARG A 52 -14.97 -8.85 -5.43
CA ARG A 52 -13.59 -8.47 -5.06
C ARG A 52 -13.44 -6.98 -4.78
N LEU A 53 -14.16 -6.13 -5.52
CA LEU A 53 -14.07 -4.68 -5.36
C LEU A 53 -15.02 -4.17 -4.28
N ALA A 54 -16.28 -4.58 -4.30
CA ALA A 54 -17.28 -4.09 -3.37
C ALA A 54 -17.39 -4.91 -2.07
N GLY A 55 -16.87 -6.15 -2.06
CA GLY A 55 -16.98 -7.04 -0.90
C GLY A 55 -18.39 -7.59 -0.65
N VAL A 56 -19.32 -7.34 -1.57
CA VAL A 56 -20.72 -7.79 -1.52
C VAL A 56 -21.17 -8.26 -2.90
N PRO A 57 -22.17 -9.15 -3.02
CA PRO A 57 -22.72 -9.53 -4.30
C PRO A 57 -23.38 -8.36 -5.03
N PRO A 58 -23.30 -8.30 -6.38
CA PRO A 58 -24.06 -7.34 -7.17
C PRO A 58 -25.57 -7.65 -7.11
N THR A 59 -26.41 -6.65 -7.34
CA THR A 59 -27.81 -6.87 -7.68
C THR A 59 -27.92 -7.54 -9.06
N ASP A 60 -29.03 -8.23 -9.33
CA ASP A 60 -29.23 -8.89 -10.65
C ASP A 60 -29.12 -7.90 -11.81
N ALA A 61 -29.61 -6.68 -11.65
CA ALA A 61 -29.52 -5.64 -12.66
C ALA A 61 -28.05 -5.19 -12.91
N VAL A 62 -27.28 -4.98 -11.86
CA VAL A 62 -25.85 -4.62 -11.96
C VAL A 62 -25.08 -5.79 -12.58
N LEU A 63 -25.36 -7.03 -12.14
CA LEU A 63 -24.70 -8.21 -12.68
C LEU A 63 -24.95 -8.38 -14.18
N ALA A 64 -26.18 -8.18 -14.65
CA ALA A 64 -26.51 -8.28 -16.08
C ALA A 64 -25.77 -7.22 -16.92
N MET A 65 -25.63 -5.99 -16.40
CA MET A 65 -24.86 -4.95 -17.08
C MET A 65 -23.35 -5.30 -17.13
N MET A 66 -22.81 -5.74 -16.03
CA MET A 66 -21.40 -6.14 -15.95
C MET A 66 -21.10 -7.38 -16.81
N GLU A 67 -22.02 -8.35 -16.85
CA GLU A 67 -21.91 -9.53 -17.73
C GLU A 67 -21.78 -9.11 -19.19
N ALA A 68 -22.60 -8.16 -19.66
CA ALA A 68 -22.50 -7.62 -21.01
C ALA A 68 -21.18 -6.87 -21.28
N GLU A 69 -20.63 -6.18 -20.27
CA GLU A 69 -19.35 -5.46 -20.36
C GLU A 69 -18.15 -6.43 -20.39
N VAL A 70 -18.23 -7.55 -19.69
CA VAL A 70 -17.16 -8.57 -19.66
C VAL A 70 -17.18 -9.46 -20.90
N ASP A 71 -18.35 -9.66 -21.52
CA ASP A 71 -18.50 -10.53 -22.70
C ASP A 71 -17.73 -9.93 -23.90
N PRO A 72 -16.69 -10.62 -24.43
CA PRO A 72 -15.92 -10.12 -25.56
C PRO A 72 -16.73 -9.99 -26.86
N GLY A 73 -17.94 -10.57 -26.92
CA GLY A 73 -18.87 -10.44 -28.04
C GLY A 73 -19.77 -9.20 -27.96
N GLN A 74 -19.69 -8.40 -26.91
CA GLN A 74 -20.52 -7.23 -26.68
C GLN A 74 -19.68 -5.94 -26.63
N PRO A 75 -20.31 -4.75 -26.88
CA PRO A 75 -19.64 -3.47 -26.62
C PRO A 75 -19.36 -3.28 -25.14
N GLY A 76 -18.13 -2.90 -24.80
CA GLY A 76 -17.68 -2.66 -23.43
C GLY A 76 -16.35 -3.33 -23.14
N SER A 77 -15.89 -3.22 -21.92
CA SER A 77 -14.68 -3.89 -21.47
C SER A 77 -14.83 -4.36 -20.03
N ALA A 78 -14.06 -5.37 -19.64
CA ALA A 78 -14.01 -5.83 -18.25
C ALA A 78 -13.54 -4.70 -17.29
N VAL A 79 -12.81 -3.69 -17.78
CA VAL A 79 -12.45 -2.49 -17.02
C VAL A 79 -13.70 -1.64 -16.74
N ASP A 80 -14.63 -1.50 -17.69
CA ASP A 80 -15.89 -0.78 -17.45
C ASP A 80 -16.74 -1.48 -16.40
N ALA A 81 -16.79 -2.83 -16.43
CA ALA A 81 -17.43 -3.62 -15.40
C ALA A 81 -16.79 -3.39 -14.02
N ALA A 82 -15.47 -3.27 -13.93
CA ALA A 82 -14.77 -2.95 -12.68
C ALA A 82 -15.11 -1.54 -12.17
N TYR A 83 -15.15 -0.54 -13.05
CA TYR A 83 -15.61 0.81 -12.68
C TYR A 83 -17.07 0.82 -12.22
N ARG A 84 -17.94 0.02 -12.85
CA ARG A 84 -19.33 -0.16 -12.40
C ARG A 84 -19.40 -0.78 -11.01
N ALA A 85 -18.59 -1.77 -10.72
CA ALA A 85 -18.49 -2.37 -9.37
C ALA A 85 -18.03 -1.35 -8.33
N MET A 86 -17.08 -0.46 -8.67
CA MET A 86 -16.62 0.61 -7.78
C MET A 86 -17.66 1.73 -7.56
N ASN A 87 -18.77 1.76 -8.30
CA ASN A 87 -19.91 2.62 -7.98
C ASN A 87 -20.78 2.07 -6.84
N ASN A 88 -20.40 0.94 -6.23
CA ASN A 88 -21.02 0.47 -4.99
C ASN A 88 -20.37 1.17 -3.79
N ALA A 89 -21.20 1.72 -2.89
CA ALA A 89 -20.75 2.43 -1.71
C ALA A 89 -19.77 1.61 -0.82
N ASN A 90 -19.92 0.29 -0.80
CA ASN A 90 -19.05 -0.59 0.00
C ASN A 90 -17.61 -0.63 -0.50
N PHE A 91 -17.34 -0.31 -1.77
CA PHE A 91 -15.97 -0.12 -2.23
C PHE A 91 -15.26 0.97 -1.40
N TYR A 92 -15.95 2.07 -1.11
CA TYR A 92 -15.40 3.18 -0.32
C TYR A 92 -15.50 2.91 1.18
N ASN A 93 -16.67 2.48 1.64
CA ASN A 93 -16.97 2.36 3.07
C ASN A 93 -16.32 1.14 3.73
N VAL A 94 -15.98 0.11 2.96
CA VAL A 94 -15.41 -1.15 3.48
C VAL A 94 -14.05 -1.44 2.85
N THR A 95 -14.00 -1.58 1.52
CA THR A 95 -12.76 -2.03 0.84
C THR A 95 -11.64 -0.99 1.00
N LEU A 96 -11.88 0.26 0.64
CA LEU A 96 -10.86 1.31 0.76
C LEU A 96 -10.58 1.69 2.22
N LYS A 97 -11.57 1.68 3.11
CA LYS A 97 -11.33 1.88 4.54
C LYS A 97 -10.34 0.82 5.08
N ASN A 98 -10.61 -0.46 4.83
CA ASN A 98 -9.73 -1.54 5.28
C ASN A 98 -8.37 -1.54 4.58
N PHE A 99 -8.29 -1.05 3.34
CA PHE A 99 -7.05 -0.88 2.60
C PHE A 99 -6.13 0.16 3.24
N ALA A 100 -6.70 1.29 3.71
CA ALA A 100 -5.94 2.40 4.28
C ALA A 100 -5.72 2.30 5.80
N ALA A 101 -6.62 1.64 6.54
CA ALA A 101 -6.59 1.56 8.00
C ALA A 101 -5.23 1.11 8.60
N PRO A 102 -4.55 0.08 8.05
CA PRO A 102 -3.24 -0.34 8.58
C PRO A 102 -2.16 0.73 8.52
N TRP A 103 -2.30 1.73 7.67
CA TRP A 103 -1.29 2.78 7.49
C TRP A 103 -1.32 3.84 8.58
N THR A 104 -2.36 3.86 9.39
CA THR A 104 -2.65 4.90 10.40
C THR A 104 -2.24 4.51 11.80
N ASN A 105 -1.64 3.33 11.99
CA ASN A 105 -1.26 2.83 13.31
C ASN A 105 -0.02 1.93 13.25
N ARG A 106 0.70 1.83 14.39
CA ARG A 106 1.95 1.07 14.48
C ARG A 106 1.75 -0.44 14.43
N ASP A 107 0.58 -0.92 14.83
CA ASP A 107 0.23 -2.35 14.84
C ASP A 107 -0.23 -2.83 13.46
N GLN A 108 -0.34 -1.92 12.49
CA GLN A 108 -0.87 -2.18 11.14
C GLN A 108 -2.23 -2.90 11.17
N SER A 109 -3.04 -2.61 12.18
CA SER A 109 -4.36 -3.18 12.38
C SER A 109 -5.38 -2.52 11.45
N VAL A 110 -6.31 -3.33 10.92
CA VAL A 110 -7.50 -2.86 10.21
C VAL A 110 -8.61 -2.42 11.19
N PHE A 111 -8.50 -2.80 12.48
CA PHE A 111 -9.50 -2.53 13.51
C PHE A 111 -9.23 -1.18 14.20
N VAL A 112 -9.20 -0.12 13.42
CA VAL A 112 -9.08 1.26 13.90
C VAL A 112 -10.31 2.05 13.49
N PRO A 113 -10.71 3.06 14.29
CA PRO A 113 -11.78 3.97 13.90
C PRO A 113 -11.44 4.71 12.60
N LEU A 114 -12.47 5.08 11.84
CA LEU A 114 -12.31 6.02 10.74
C LEU A 114 -11.65 7.30 11.27
N ASN A 115 -10.68 7.82 10.52
CA ASN A 115 -9.93 9.02 10.87
C ASN A 115 -9.60 9.84 9.62
N ASP A 116 -8.99 10.98 9.82
CA ASP A 116 -8.65 11.95 8.77
C ASP A 116 -7.71 11.38 7.70
N TYR A 117 -6.76 10.53 8.08
CA TYR A 117 -5.87 9.86 7.13
C TYR A 117 -6.66 8.91 6.21
N ILE A 118 -7.46 8.00 6.80
CA ILE A 118 -8.27 7.04 6.04
C ILE A 118 -9.22 7.77 5.09
N ALA A 119 -9.97 8.74 5.62
CA ALA A 119 -10.93 9.52 4.83
C ALA A 119 -10.23 10.25 3.66
N THR A 120 -9.02 10.77 3.89
CA THR A 120 -8.24 11.44 2.85
C THR A 120 -7.80 10.46 1.76
N VAL A 121 -7.29 9.28 2.12
CA VAL A 121 -6.95 8.23 1.13
C VAL A 121 -8.17 7.80 0.32
N VAL A 122 -9.31 7.56 0.99
CA VAL A 122 -10.58 7.19 0.33
C VAL A 122 -11.02 8.29 -0.65
N GLY A 123 -10.98 9.54 -0.21
CA GLY A 123 -11.37 10.68 -1.04
C GLY A 123 -10.45 10.88 -2.24
N MET A 124 -9.13 10.79 -2.06
CA MET A 124 -8.15 10.88 -3.16
C MET A 124 -8.40 9.80 -4.22
N ILE A 125 -8.67 8.56 -3.80
CA ILE A 125 -8.98 7.46 -4.72
C ILE A 125 -10.33 7.70 -5.42
N ARG A 126 -11.34 8.16 -4.69
CA ARG A 126 -12.67 8.47 -5.25
C ARG A 126 -12.60 9.51 -6.36
N ASP A 127 -11.83 10.56 -6.14
CA ASP A 127 -11.77 11.73 -7.02
C ASP A 127 -10.63 11.65 -8.05
N ASP A 128 -9.94 10.49 -8.15
CA ASP A 128 -8.81 10.27 -9.04
C ASP A 128 -7.67 11.31 -8.86
N VAL A 129 -7.46 11.81 -7.64
CA VAL A 129 -6.33 12.67 -7.32
C VAL A 129 -5.04 11.87 -7.55
N PRO A 130 -4.02 12.43 -8.23
CA PRO A 130 -2.77 11.72 -8.46
C PRO A 130 -2.15 11.24 -7.15
N PHE A 131 -2.03 9.92 -6.97
CA PHE A 131 -1.69 9.33 -5.68
C PHE A 131 -0.22 9.56 -5.27
N ASN A 132 0.64 9.98 -6.21
CA ASN A 132 1.99 10.45 -5.89
C ASN A 132 2.02 11.80 -5.16
N THR A 133 0.87 12.47 -4.99
CA THR A 133 0.75 13.67 -4.14
C THR A 133 0.31 13.34 -2.71
N LEU A 134 0.24 12.06 -2.34
CA LEU A 134 -0.22 11.58 -1.03
C LEU A 134 0.50 12.26 0.15
N PHE A 135 1.78 12.61 -0.02
CA PHE A 135 2.64 13.19 1.02
C PHE A 135 2.93 14.68 0.81
N SER A 136 2.35 15.31 -0.20
CA SER A 136 2.66 16.71 -0.50
C SER A 136 1.42 17.59 -0.75
N ALA A 137 0.25 17.00 -1.06
CA ALA A 137 -0.95 17.78 -1.34
C ALA A 137 -1.47 18.51 -0.08
N ASP A 138 -1.82 19.79 -0.24
CA ASP A 138 -2.62 20.53 0.76
C ASP A 138 -4.09 20.10 0.65
N LEU A 139 -4.38 18.89 1.05
CA LEU A 139 -5.67 18.24 0.85
C LEU A 139 -6.04 17.36 2.05
N ILE A 140 -7.28 17.48 2.47
CA ILE A 140 -7.93 16.61 3.46
C ILE A 140 -9.39 16.39 3.03
N TYR A 141 -9.95 15.24 3.38
CA TYR A 141 -11.35 14.95 3.13
C TYR A 141 -12.12 14.90 4.44
N VAL A 142 -13.20 15.66 4.49
CA VAL A 142 -14.11 15.78 5.64
C VAL A 142 -15.52 15.32 5.27
N GLY A 143 -16.31 14.96 6.26
CA GLY A 143 -17.73 14.63 6.08
C GLY A 143 -18.61 15.89 5.95
N PRO A 144 -19.94 15.74 5.81
CA PRO A 144 -20.87 16.84 5.64
C PRO A 144 -20.94 17.75 6.89
N GLY A 145 -21.34 19.00 6.67
CA GLY A 145 -21.45 20.02 7.74
C GLY A 145 -22.50 19.74 8.82
N SER A 146 -23.27 18.67 8.73
CA SER A 146 -24.14 18.18 9.80
C SER A 146 -23.39 17.47 10.94
N LEU A 147 -22.14 17.11 10.70
CA LEU A 147 -21.27 16.51 11.72
C LEU A 147 -20.61 17.59 12.59
N PRO A 148 -20.07 17.21 13.77
CA PRO A 148 -19.15 18.08 14.48
C PRO A 148 -18.06 18.59 13.54
N PRO A 149 -17.62 19.86 13.64
CA PRO A 149 -16.55 20.36 12.77
C PRO A 149 -15.26 19.55 12.97
N TYR A 150 -14.44 19.49 11.91
CA TYR A 150 -13.10 18.90 12.02
C TYR A 150 -12.32 19.56 13.17
N SER A 151 -11.58 18.76 13.92
CA SER A 151 -10.77 19.22 15.05
C SER A 151 -9.36 18.60 14.99
N ASN A 152 -8.34 19.44 15.25
CA ASN A 152 -6.97 18.97 15.42
C ASN A 152 -6.77 18.19 16.73
N GLY A 153 -7.67 18.38 17.71
CA GLY A 153 -7.52 17.85 19.07
C GLY A 153 -8.22 16.53 19.33
N ASN A 154 -9.10 16.08 18.41
CA ASN A 154 -9.85 14.83 18.58
C ASN A 154 -10.32 14.25 17.25
N ASN A 155 -10.86 13.04 17.30
CA ASN A 155 -11.38 12.31 16.13
C ASN A 155 -12.92 12.34 16.01
N ASP A 156 -13.60 13.24 16.74
CA ASP A 156 -15.07 13.21 16.88
C ASP A 156 -15.80 13.33 15.53
N HIS A 157 -15.27 14.15 14.62
CA HIS A 157 -15.80 14.33 13.27
C HIS A 157 -15.93 12.97 12.53
N TYR A 158 -14.84 12.22 12.49
CA TYR A 158 -14.79 10.93 11.77
C TYR A 158 -15.45 9.80 12.54
N ALA A 159 -15.40 9.83 13.86
CA ALA A 159 -16.15 8.89 14.71
C ALA A 159 -17.66 9.04 14.49
N GLN A 160 -18.16 10.28 14.35
CA GLN A 160 -19.57 10.52 14.05
C GLN A 160 -19.92 10.19 12.60
N LEU A 161 -19.01 10.43 11.63
CA LEU A 161 -19.19 10.01 10.24
C LEU A 161 -19.40 8.48 10.16
N GLU A 162 -18.57 7.73 10.88
CA GLU A 162 -18.68 6.26 10.95
C GLU A 162 -19.92 5.82 11.70
N ALA A 163 -20.22 6.39 12.89
CA ALA A 163 -21.36 6.02 13.71
C ALA A 163 -22.72 6.25 13.00
N GLN A 164 -22.81 7.30 12.20
CA GLN A 164 -23.99 7.61 11.41
C GLN A 164 -24.03 6.88 10.06
N SER A 165 -23.04 6.02 9.78
CA SER A 165 -22.93 5.25 8.52
C SER A 165 -23.03 6.16 7.28
N ILE A 166 -22.42 7.35 7.32
CA ILE A 166 -22.42 8.26 6.19
C ILE A 166 -21.59 7.64 5.06
N ASP A 167 -22.19 7.57 3.89
CA ASP A 167 -21.55 7.01 2.71
C ASP A 167 -20.37 7.89 2.24
N MET A 168 -19.16 7.34 2.33
CA MET A 168 -17.93 8.05 1.93
C MET A 168 -17.86 8.29 0.41
N MET A 169 -18.60 7.53 -0.39
CA MET A 169 -18.67 7.78 -1.83
C MET A 169 -19.30 9.16 -2.14
N THR A 170 -20.34 9.54 -1.41
CA THR A 170 -21.12 10.77 -1.67
C THR A 170 -20.94 11.84 -0.60
N GLY A 171 -20.57 11.47 0.62
CA GLY A 171 -20.53 12.35 1.77
C GLY A 171 -19.20 13.05 2.00
N LEU A 172 -18.07 12.52 1.49
CA LEU A 172 -16.78 13.17 1.67
C LEU A 172 -16.63 14.43 0.79
N GLN A 173 -16.02 15.46 1.34
CA GLN A 173 -15.73 16.74 0.71
C GLN A 173 -14.24 17.05 0.79
N ALA A 174 -13.65 17.44 -0.34
CA ALA A 174 -12.26 17.88 -0.41
C ALA A 174 -12.13 19.28 0.18
N MET A 175 -11.15 19.48 1.05
CA MET A 175 -10.81 20.78 1.63
C MET A 175 -9.30 20.98 1.64
N SER A 176 -8.85 22.24 1.70
CA SER A 176 -7.46 22.54 1.98
C SER A 176 -7.14 22.14 3.44
N GLN A 177 -6.16 21.29 3.62
CA GLN A 177 -5.73 20.83 4.94
C GLN A 177 -5.23 22.00 5.79
N SER A 178 -4.45 22.92 5.20
CA SER A 178 -3.97 24.13 5.89
C SER A 178 -5.12 24.99 6.39
N ALA A 179 -6.22 25.11 5.67
CA ALA A 179 -7.37 25.91 6.07
C ALA A 179 -8.12 25.33 7.28
N VAL A 180 -8.22 24.00 7.39
CA VAL A 180 -8.99 23.34 8.46
C VAL A 180 -8.15 22.97 9.67
N THR A 181 -6.85 22.73 9.48
CA THR A 181 -5.94 22.35 10.57
C THR A 181 -5.28 23.55 11.24
N GLY A 182 -5.21 24.71 10.55
CA GLY A 182 -4.46 25.89 10.99
C GLY A 182 -2.94 25.72 10.84
N LEU A 183 -2.45 24.62 10.25
CA LEU A 183 -1.04 24.52 9.85
C LEU A 183 -0.77 25.50 8.71
N PRO A 184 0.39 26.19 8.71
CA PRO A 184 0.75 27.01 7.55
C PRO A 184 0.90 26.12 6.29
N PRO A 185 0.57 26.64 5.09
CA PRO A 185 0.60 25.83 3.85
C PRO A 185 1.94 25.13 3.58
N ASN A 186 3.05 25.72 3.96
CA ASN A 186 4.38 25.14 3.82
C ASN A 186 4.71 24.06 4.86
N ALA A 187 3.85 23.87 5.87
CA ALA A 187 3.94 22.80 6.85
C ALA A 187 3.03 21.61 6.51
N VAL A 188 2.15 21.78 5.53
CA VAL A 188 1.28 20.66 5.12
C VAL A 188 2.07 19.67 4.26
N ALA A 189 1.96 18.40 4.59
CA ALA A 189 2.63 17.31 3.91
C ALA A 189 1.66 16.11 3.72
N GLY A 190 0.53 16.39 3.09
CA GLY A 190 -0.50 15.40 2.79
C GLY A 190 -0.93 14.60 4.02
N VAL A 191 -1.02 13.29 3.87
CA VAL A 191 -1.47 12.42 4.97
C VAL A 191 -0.51 12.37 6.16
N TRP A 192 0.75 12.74 6.02
CA TRP A 192 1.69 12.78 7.15
C TRP A 192 1.33 13.83 8.20
N THR A 193 0.67 14.90 7.79
CA THR A 193 0.25 15.99 8.67
C THR A 193 -1.21 15.90 9.06
N THR A 194 -1.87 14.76 8.82
CA THR A 194 -3.14 14.44 9.47
C THR A 194 -2.95 14.18 10.94
N ARG A 195 -4.00 14.42 11.75
CA ARG A 195 -3.96 14.16 13.18
C ARG A 195 -3.63 12.71 13.48
N ALA A 196 -4.25 11.75 12.75
CA ALA A 196 -4.03 10.33 12.96
C ALA A 196 -2.56 9.91 12.71
N ALA A 197 -1.94 10.41 11.64
CA ALA A 197 -0.52 10.14 11.38
C ALA A 197 0.38 10.78 12.46
N ALA A 198 0.08 11.99 12.87
CA ALA A 198 0.85 12.69 13.90
C ALA A 198 0.78 11.97 15.25
N GLU A 199 -0.42 11.56 15.67
CA GLU A 199 -0.65 10.77 16.88
C GLU A 199 0.10 9.44 16.88
N ALA A 200 0.14 8.75 15.73
CA ALA A 200 0.81 7.47 15.62
C ALA A 200 2.34 7.60 15.52
N PHE A 201 2.85 8.62 14.82
CA PHE A 201 4.23 8.59 14.32
C PHE A 201 5.08 9.79 14.71
N PHE A 202 4.50 10.94 15.11
CA PHE A 202 5.24 12.11 15.62
C PHE A 202 5.38 12.15 17.14
N VAL A 203 4.92 11.12 17.83
CA VAL A 203 5.11 10.91 19.26
C VAL A 203 6.47 10.29 19.53
N ALA A 204 7.13 10.69 20.59
CA ALA A 204 8.42 10.18 21.07
C ALA A 204 9.57 10.19 20.03
N GLY A 205 10.79 10.29 20.52
CA GLY A 205 11.99 10.26 19.69
C GLY A 205 12.04 11.38 18.65
N THR A 206 12.76 11.17 17.56
CA THR A 206 13.07 12.16 16.52
C THR A 206 12.30 11.92 15.21
N ASN A 207 11.03 11.58 15.31
CA ASN A 207 10.14 11.36 14.17
C ASN A 207 10.60 10.26 13.17
N ARG A 208 11.56 9.42 13.56
CA ARG A 208 12.01 8.27 12.74
C ARG A 208 10.87 7.26 12.50
N ALA A 209 9.91 7.18 13.43
CA ALA A 209 8.72 6.35 13.23
C ALA A 209 7.93 6.77 11.99
N GLN A 210 7.70 8.08 11.78
CA GLN A 210 7.03 8.57 10.58
C GLN A 210 7.76 8.11 9.31
N PHE A 211 9.09 8.22 9.28
CA PHE A 211 9.88 7.76 8.14
C PHE A 211 9.78 6.23 7.95
N ARG A 212 10.05 5.46 9.01
CA ARG A 212 10.02 3.99 8.95
C ARG A 212 8.67 3.45 8.48
N PHE A 213 7.57 3.94 9.09
CA PHE A 213 6.23 3.48 8.70
C PHE A 213 5.83 3.94 7.30
N THR A 214 6.39 5.04 6.80
CA THR A 214 6.26 5.41 5.38
C THR A 214 6.96 4.39 4.49
N MET A 215 8.17 3.98 4.83
CA MET A 215 8.89 2.95 4.09
C MET A 215 8.11 1.62 4.06
N VAL A 216 7.63 1.16 5.21
CA VAL A 216 6.85 -0.09 5.34
C VAL A 216 5.54 0.02 4.57
N ASN A 217 4.78 1.08 4.79
CA ASN A 217 3.41 1.20 4.30
C ASN A 217 3.32 1.64 2.84
N HIS A 218 4.31 2.38 2.33
CA HIS A 218 4.19 3.02 1.02
C HIS A 218 5.31 2.67 0.03
N LEU A 219 6.45 2.17 0.53
CA LEU A 219 7.52 1.65 -0.32
C LEU A 219 7.68 0.12 -0.17
N CYS A 220 6.91 -0.52 0.73
CA CYS A 220 6.94 -1.97 1.00
C CYS A 220 8.33 -2.49 1.40
N ASN A 221 9.09 -1.68 2.10
CA ASN A 221 10.43 -2.00 2.60
C ASN A 221 10.59 -1.48 4.03
N ASP A 222 10.98 -2.33 4.98
CA ASP A 222 11.42 -1.89 6.30
C ASP A 222 12.92 -1.51 6.27
N MET A 223 13.42 -0.94 7.32
CA MET A 223 14.81 -0.46 7.43
C MET A 223 15.85 -1.57 7.22
N GLU A 224 15.51 -2.81 7.53
CA GLU A 224 16.39 -3.96 7.34
C GLU A 224 16.60 -4.31 5.87
N GLN A 225 15.58 -4.12 5.02
CA GLN A 225 15.71 -4.37 3.57
C GLN A 225 16.52 -3.28 2.85
N VAL A 226 16.61 -2.09 3.42
CA VAL A 226 17.36 -0.96 2.87
C VAL A 226 18.64 -0.65 3.68
N HIS A 227 19.08 -1.61 4.49
CA HIS A 227 20.30 -1.50 5.29
C HIS A 227 21.52 -1.29 4.39
N ASP A 228 22.25 -0.20 4.60
CA ASP A 228 23.43 0.17 3.79
C ASP A 228 24.53 0.79 4.66
N VAL A 229 25.60 0.05 4.88
CA VAL A 229 26.79 0.50 5.63
C VAL A 229 27.80 1.25 4.73
N THR A 230 27.54 1.38 3.44
CA THR A 230 28.45 2.04 2.49
C THR A 230 28.21 3.54 2.36
N ARG A 231 27.12 4.04 2.94
CA ARG A 231 26.79 5.47 2.93
C ARG A 231 27.55 6.22 4.01
N SER A 232 27.78 7.51 3.79
CA SER A 232 28.46 8.36 4.76
C SER A 232 27.68 8.47 6.06
N PRO A 233 28.32 8.32 7.24
CA PRO A 233 27.67 8.49 8.54
C PRO A 233 27.62 9.95 9.02
N ASP A 234 27.93 10.92 8.18
CA ASP A 234 28.09 12.34 8.51
C ASP A 234 26.77 13.04 8.89
N ARG A 235 25.64 12.44 8.56
CA ARG A 235 24.28 12.94 8.91
C ARG A 235 23.60 12.18 10.03
N ILE A 236 24.31 11.27 10.70
CA ILE A 236 23.76 10.57 11.86
C ILE A 236 23.69 11.53 13.05
N ARG A 237 22.51 11.64 13.62
CA ARG A 237 22.23 12.62 14.68
C ARG A 237 22.83 12.21 16.03
N GLN A 238 23.16 13.21 16.84
CA GLN A 238 23.68 13.02 18.20
C GLN A 238 22.72 12.22 19.12
N ASP A 239 21.42 12.33 18.91
CA ASP A 239 20.42 11.65 19.73
C ASP A 239 20.49 10.11 19.64
N VAL A 240 21.03 9.56 18.56
CA VAL A 240 21.25 8.10 18.40
C VAL A 240 22.18 7.52 19.44
N SER A 241 23.10 8.34 19.97
CA SER A 241 24.07 7.91 21.00
C SER A 241 23.43 7.38 22.29
N ARG A 242 22.17 7.72 22.59
CA ARG A 242 21.47 7.23 23.78
C ARG A 242 20.95 5.80 23.66
N SER A 243 20.74 5.31 22.48
CA SER A 243 20.32 3.96 22.23
C SER A 243 21.31 3.31 21.23
N PRO A 244 22.04 2.34 21.65
CA PRO A 244 21.99 1.50 22.85
C PRO A 244 22.92 1.95 23.98
N GLY A 245 22.47 2.86 24.80
CA GLY A 245 23.14 3.24 26.03
C GLY A 245 24.44 4.05 25.92
N GLY A 246 24.64 4.76 24.79
CA GLY A 246 25.82 5.59 24.55
C GLY A 246 27.07 4.84 24.08
N ASP A 247 26.96 3.55 23.75
CA ASP A 247 28.09 2.80 23.20
C ASP A 247 28.15 2.96 21.67
N SER A 248 29.05 3.79 21.18
CA SER A 248 29.26 4.04 19.76
C SER A 248 29.69 2.78 18.98
N ARG A 249 30.31 1.80 19.62
CA ARG A 249 30.71 0.53 18.98
C ARG A 249 29.49 -0.31 18.65
N LEU A 250 28.50 -0.36 19.55
CA LEU A 250 27.22 -1.04 19.28
C LEU A 250 26.48 -0.34 18.15
N PHE A 251 26.48 1.01 18.14
CA PHE A 251 25.88 1.78 17.06
C PHE A 251 26.53 1.48 15.71
N LEU A 252 27.85 1.56 15.62
CA LEU A 252 28.62 1.33 14.39
C LEU A 252 28.46 -0.11 13.85
N ASN A 253 28.30 -1.08 14.74
CA ASN A 253 28.16 -2.49 14.34
C ASN A 253 26.72 -2.91 13.97
N ASN A 254 25.70 -2.30 14.58
CA ASN A 254 24.33 -2.81 14.49
C ASN A 254 23.32 -1.79 13.94
N CYS A 255 23.56 -0.49 14.09
CA CYS A 255 22.54 0.52 13.81
C CYS A 255 22.86 1.39 12.59
N ILE A 256 24.15 1.52 12.27
CA ILE A 256 24.65 2.45 11.24
C ILE A 256 23.97 2.26 9.89
N GLY A 257 23.78 1.03 9.44
CA GLY A 257 23.28 0.73 8.11
C GLY A 257 21.84 1.22 7.85
N CYS A 258 21.01 1.30 8.90
CA CYS A 258 19.69 1.90 8.81
C CYS A 258 19.75 3.43 8.94
N HIS A 259 20.57 3.93 9.88
CA HIS A 259 20.61 5.34 10.22
C HIS A 259 21.29 6.21 9.14
N THR A 260 22.27 5.68 8.40
CA THR A 260 22.93 6.42 7.30
C THR A 260 21.98 6.88 6.20
N GLY A 261 20.91 6.15 5.95
CA GLY A 261 19.88 6.56 4.99
C GLY A 261 18.67 7.26 5.64
N MET A 262 18.21 6.72 6.77
CA MET A 262 17.01 7.22 7.45
C MET A 262 17.20 8.61 8.05
N ASP A 263 18.29 8.86 8.78
CA ASP A 263 18.47 10.11 9.55
C ASP A 263 18.57 11.35 8.63
N PRO A 264 19.30 11.30 7.50
CA PRO A 264 19.33 12.42 6.55
C PRO A 264 17.96 12.75 5.96
N LEU A 265 17.15 11.74 5.65
CA LEU A 265 15.79 11.93 5.13
C LEU A 265 14.82 12.41 6.22
N ALA A 266 14.82 11.76 7.39
CA ALA A 266 13.91 12.11 8.48
C ALA A 266 14.19 13.50 9.10
N GLY A 267 15.25 14.18 8.67
CA GLY A 267 15.48 15.61 8.96
C GLY A 267 14.30 16.49 8.54
N ALA A 268 13.62 16.15 7.45
CA ALA A 268 12.43 16.84 6.95
C ALA A 268 11.31 16.99 7.99
N PHE A 269 11.29 16.19 9.03
CA PHE A 269 10.31 16.24 10.11
C PHE A 269 10.77 17.02 11.35
N ALA A 270 11.89 17.75 11.28
CA ALA A 270 12.50 18.39 12.45
C ALA A 270 11.63 19.42 13.16
N TYR A 271 10.68 20.03 12.45
CA TYR A 271 9.78 21.05 13.01
C TYR A 271 8.45 20.47 13.53
N TYR A 272 8.21 19.15 13.41
CA TYR A 272 6.95 18.53 13.81
C TYR A 272 7.04 17.81 15.14
N ASN A 273 5.94 17.87 15.88
CA ASN A 273 5.70 17.09 17.08
C ASN A 273 4.21 16.78 17.20
N PHE A 274 3.87 15.78 17.99
CA PHE A 274 2.51 15.58 18.46
C PHE A 274 2.47 15.87 19.96
N ASN A 275 1.60 16.77 20.37
CA ASN A 275 1.38 17.08 21.76
C ASN A 275 0.31 16.14 22.33
N GLU A 276 0.74 15.15 23.10
CA GLU A 276 -0.16 14.14 23.68
C GLU A 276 -1.15 14.73 24.69
N THR A 277 -0.84 15.88 25.29
CA THR A 277 -1.73 16.56 26.28
C THR A 277 -2.91 17.22 25.56
N THR A 278 -2.66 17.91 24.46
CA THR A 278 -3.69 18.61 23.68
C THR A 278 -4.29 17.77 22.56
N GLY A 279 -3.66 16.63 22.23
CA GLY A 279 -4.06 15.75 21.11
C GLY A 279 -3.78 16.35 19.72
N THR A 280 -2.90 17.36 19.62
CA THR A 280 -2.69 18.14 18.40
C THR A 280 -1.31 17.97 17.81
N ILE A 281 -1.23 18.08 16.48
CA ILE A 281 0.05 18.25 15.79
C ILE A 281 0.60 19.65 16.07
N GLU A 282 1.90 19.74 16.34
CA GLU A 282 2.64 20.98 16.52
C GLU A 282 3.63 21.16 15.36
N TYR A 283 3.75 22.41 14.92
CA TYR A 283 4.75 22.80 13.93
C TYR A 283 5.43 24.12 14.38
N THR A 284 6.76 24.10 14.44
CA THR A 284 7.57 25.23 14.89
C THR A 284 8.47 25.73 13.77
N PRO A 285 7.97 26.63 12.89
CA PRO A 285 8.70 27.05 11.70
C PRO A 285 10.06 27.69 12.05
N GLY A 286 11.14 27.17 11.46
CA GLY A 286 12.50 27.63 11.69
C GLY A 286 13.08 27.26 13.05
N VAL A 287 12.36 26.50 13.88
CA VAL A 287 12.83 26.05 15.20
C VAL A 287 12.70 24.53 15.30
N VAL A 288 13.83 23.85 15.33
CA VAL A 288 13.86 22.39 15.51
C VAL A 288 13.26 22.00 16.86
N GLN A 289 12.40 21.02 16.87
CA GLN A 289 11.74 20.51 18.08
C GLN A 289 12.75 20.02 19.12
N SER A 290 12.51 20.31 20.40
CA SER A 290 13.43 20.02 21.50
C SER A 290 13.85 18.55 21.60
N LYS A 291 13.01 17.64 21.16
CA LYS A 291 13.32 16.22 21.12
C LYS A 291 14.49 15.84 20.19
N TYR A 292 14.92 16.75 19.30
CA TYR A 292 16.10 16.59 18.47
C TYR A 292 17.39 17.09 19.17
N PHE A 293 17.27 17.81 20.28
CA PHE A 293 18.39 18.33 21.05
C PHE A 293 18.72 17.40 22.22
N ASN A 294 18.98 16.16 21.91
CA ASN A 294 19.28 15.18 22.95
C ASN A 294 20.77 15.01 23.14
N ASN A 295 21.25 15.34 24.31
CA ASN A 295 22.51 14.88 24.89
C ASN A 295 23.76 14.93 23.97
N ASP A 296 24.46 16.06 24.04
CA ASP A 296 25.73 16.31 23.34
C ASP A 296 26.88 15.44 23.82
N THR A 297 26.74 14.77 24.99
CA THR A 297 27.89 14.15 25.67
C THR A 297 28.27 12.79 25.13
N ASN A 298 27.36 12.05 24.52
CA ASN A 298 27.61 10.69 24.08
C ASN A 298 28.06 10.59 22.61
N PHE A 299 27.76 11.61 21.80
CA PHE A 299 28.11 11.66 20.39
C PHE A 299 28.48 13.11 20.01
N GLU A 300 29.51 13.66 20.66
CA GLU A 300 29.93 15.07 20.49
C GLU A 300 30.15 15.45 19.02
N THR A 301 30.56 14.49 18.21
CA THR A 301 30.81 14.68 16.76
C THR A 301 29.59 14.33 15.89
N GLY A 302 28.47 13.93 16.46
CA GLY A 302 27.25 13.59 15.72
C GLY A 302 26.63 14.81 15.04
N PHE A 303 25.91 14.59 13.98
CA PHE A 303 25.22 15.64 13.24
C PHE A 303 24.16 16.33 14.13
N ARG A 304 24.20 17.65 14.17
CA ARG A 304 23.18 18.47 14.82
C ARG A 304 22.13 18.88 13.79
N THR A 305 20.89 18.49 14.03
CA THR A 305 19.75 18.97 13.23
C THR A 305 19.49 20.42 13.55
N THR A 306 19.71 21.31 12.60
CA THR A 306 19.54 22.77 12.76
C THR A 306 18.32 23.33 12.03
N ASP A 307 17.78 22.57 11.10
CA ASP A 307 16.65 22.93 10.26
C ASP A 307 15.93 21.66 9.76
N ASP A 308 14.95 21.80 8.87
CA ASP A 308 14.20 20.72 8.24
C ASP A 308 14.76 20.27 6.89
N SER A 309 16.04 20.51 6.64
CA SER A 309 16.70 20.03 5.44
C SER A 309 16.85 18.50 5.45
N TRP A 310 16.74 17.91 4.27
CA TRP A 310 16.88 16.48 4.06
C TRP A 310 17.78 16.17 2.86
N LEU A 311 18.36 14.96 2.86
CA LEU A 311 19.24 14.46 1.81
C LEU A 311 19.01 12.97 1.61
N ASN A 312 18.85 12.53 0.36
CA ASN A 312 18.66 11.15 0.00
C ASN A 312 19.98 10.48 -0.46
N TYR A 313 20.69 9.87 0.47
CA TYR A 313 21.90 9.10 0.15
C TYR A 313 21.62 7.80 -0.59
N TRP A 314 20.37 7.32 -0.61
CA TRP A 314 19.99 6.11 -1.34
C TRP A 314 19.85 6.31 -2.85
N ARG A 315 20.05 7.52 -3.35
CA ARG A 315 20.19 7.76 -4.79
C ARG A 315 21.48 7.15 -5.36
N GLU A 316 22.40 6.79 -4.48
CA GLU A 316 23.63 6.11 -4.81
C GLU A 316 23.75 4.79 -4.04
N GLY A 317 24.60 3.86 -4.53
CA GLY A 317 24.90 2.60 -3.87
C GLY A 317 23.80 1.55 -4.01
N PRO A 318 23.74 0.59 -3.06
CA PRO A 318 22.84 -0.57 -3.19
C PRO A 318 21.36 -0.20 -3.31
N ASN A 319 20.91 0.90 -2.70
CA ASN A 319 19.49 1.27 -2.68
C ASN A 319 19.00 2.08 -3.89
N GLN A 320 19.83 2.23 -4.94
CA GLN A 320 19.38 2.82 -6.22
C GLN A 320 18.21 2.06 -6.86
N TRP A 321 18.06 0.77 -6.55
CA TRP A 321 16.96 -0.06 -7.06
C TRP A 321 15.57 0.43 -6.62
N LEU A 322 15.47 1.29 -5.60
CA LEU A 322 14.22 1.95 -5.24
C LEU A 322 13.69 2.85 -6.36
N GLY A 323 14.53 3.18 -7.35
CA GLY A 323 14.13 3.84 -8.59
C GLY A 323 13.70 5.29 -8.38
N TRP A 324 14.63 6.12 -7.95
CA TRP A 324 14.40 7.55 -7.68
C TRP A 324 14.15 8.34 -8.97
N ALA A 325 13.18 9.26 -8.95
CA ALA A 325 12.86 10.10 -10.09
C ALA A 325 14.10 10.91 -10.55
N GLN A 326 14.28 11.02 -11.86
CA GLN A 326 15.42 11.76 -12.47
C GLN A 326 15.00 13.14 -12.97
N SER A 327 13.71 13.43 -13.05
CA SER A 327 13.14 14.72 -13.47
C SER A 327 11.78 14.95 -12.85
N GLY A 328 11.33 16.18 -12.80
CA GLY A 328 10.06 16.55 -12.21
C GLY A 328 10.07 16.59 -10.67
N PRO A 329 8.89 16.55 -10.04
CA PRO A 329 8.78 16.49 -8.58
C PRO A 329 9.56 15.30 -8.02
N GLY A 330 10.25 15.49 -6.89
CA GLY A 330 11.01 14.43 -6.24
C GLY A 330 12.30 13.99 -6.98
N SER A 331 12.87 14.84 -7.83
CA SER A 331 14.08 14.48 -8.60
C SER A 331 15.40 15.06 -8.04
N THR A 332 15.32 15.87 -6.99
CA THR A 332 16.48 16.62 -6.50
C THR A 332 17.42 15.84 -5.59
N GLY A 333 16.91 14.83 -4.91
CA GLY A 333 17.65 14.06 -3.91
C GLY A 333 17.97 14.83 -2.63
N ALA A 334 17.58 16.09 -2.52
CA ALA A 334 17.75 16.96 -1.37
C ALA A 334 16.69 18.05 -1.38
N GLY A 335 16.37 18.60 -0.19
CA GLY A 335 15.41 19.68 -0.07
C GLY A 335 15.20 20.11 1.36
N THR A 336 14.12 20.87 1.58
CA THR A 336 13.65 21.32 2.90
C THR A 336 12.17 21.03 3.05
N GLY A 337 11.75 20.70 4.26
CA GLY A 337 10.37 20.41 4.60
C GLY A 337 9.84 19.03 4.18
N ALA A 338 8.81 18.60 4.87
CA ALA A 338 8.24 17.27 4.72
C ALA A 338 7.61 17.04 3.35
N ALA A 339 6.89 18.01 2.78
CA ALA A 339 6.22 17.86 1.49
C ALA A 339 7.21 17.57 0.34
N SER A 340 8.36 18.27 0.31
CA SER A 340 9.39 18.06 -0.72
C SER A 340 10.05 16.69 -0.61
N MET A 341 10.23 16.16 0.62
CA MET A 341 10.65 14.78 0.83
C MET A 341 9.54 13.80 0.44
N GLY A 342 8.29 14.16 0.67
CA GLY A 342 7.13 13.42 0.22
C GLY A 342 7.13 13.19 -1.29
N ASP A 343 7.42 14.22 -2.06
CA ASP A 343 7.57 14.12 -3.52
C ASP A 343 8.73 13.20 -3.90
N GLU A 344 9.86 13.25 -3.20
CA GLU A 344 11.01 12.34 -3.42
C GLU A 344 10.60 10.87 -3.26
N LEU A 345 9.88 10.54 -2.20
CA LEU A 345 9.47 9.17 -1.91
C LEU A 345 8.34 8.70 -2.85
N ALA A 346 7.33 9.55 -3.07
CA ALA A 346 6.11 9.17 -3.81
C ALA A 346 6.34 9.07 -5.34
N ASN A 347 7.41 9.63 -5.87
CA ASN A 347 7.78 9.51 -7.28
C ASN A 347 8.84 8.42 -7.54
N SER A 348 9.16 7.59 -6.54
CA SER A 348 10.05 6.43 -6.70
C SER A 348 9.32 5.23 -7.35
N ASP A 349 10.09 4.37 -8.02
CA ASP A 349 9.56 3.09 -8.54
C ASP A 349 9.09 2.17 -7.40
N ALA A 350 9.75 2.25 -6.25
CA ALA A 350 9.37 1.49 -5.05
C ALA A 350 7.97 1.89 -4.56
N PHE A 351 7.63 3.19 -4.55
CA PHE A 351 6.29 3.65 -4.21
C PHE A 351 5.24 3.07 -5.17
N ALA A 352 5.41 3.27 -6.47
CA ALA A 352 4.45 2.77 -7.47
C ALA A 352 4.28 1.25 -7.39
N SER A 353 5.39 0.51 -7.29
CA SER A 353 5.38 -0.95 -7.15
C SER A 353 4.68 -1.41 -5.87
N CYS A 354 4.89 -0.71 -4.76
CA CYS A 354 4.26 -1.01 -3.49
C CYS A 354 2.74 -0.82 -3.56
N GLN A 355 2.27 0.32 -4.10
CA GLN A 355 0.82 0.56 -4.22
C GLN A 355 0.15 -0.50 -5.09
N VAL A 356 0.75 -0.84 -6.23
CA VAL A 356 0.22 -1.90 -7.11
C VAL A 356 0.17 -3.26 -6.40
N LYS A 357 1.23 -3.67 -5.72
CA LYS A 357 1.26 -4.95 -4.99
C LYS A 357 0.20 -5.01 -3.89
N LYS A 358 -0.03 -3.90 -3.19
CA LYS A 358 -1.08 -3.80 -2.17
C LYS A 358 -2.48 -3.95 -2.78
N VAL A 359 -2.74 -3.27 -3.89
CA VAL A 359 -4.00 -3.42 -4.62
C VAL A 359 -4.17 -4.84 -5.13
N PHE A 360 -3.13 -5.43 -5.73
CA PHE A 360 -3.15 -6.82 -6.18
C PHE A 360 -3.52 -7.76 -5.02
N ARG A 361 -2.86 -7.62 -3.87
CA ARG A 361 -3.18 -8.42 -2.67
C ARG A 361 -4.62 -8.22 -2.20
N ALA A 362 -5.08 -6.98 -2.15
CA ALA A 362 -6.43 -6.65 -1.67
C ALA A 362 -7.53 -7.22 -2.59
N VAL A 363 -7.32 -7.19 -3.91
CA VAL A 363 -8.30 -7.61 -4.91
C VAL A 363 -8.18 -9.09 -5.26
N CYS A 364 -6.95 -9.59 -5.48
CA CYS A 364 -6.72 -10.99 -5.84
C CYS A 364 -6.72 -11.93 -4.63
N LEU A 365 -6.66 -11.40 -3.40
CA LEU A 365 -6.60 -12.10 -2.11
C LEU A 365 -5.41 -13.07 -2.01
N ARG A 366 -4.32 -12.76 -2.69
CA ARG A 366 -3.05 -13.49 -2.68
C ARG A 366 -1.89 -12.59 -3.11
N GLU A 367 -0.68 -13.00 -2.82
CA GLU A 367 0.53 -12.36 -3.37
C GLU A 367 0.75 -12.72 -4.84
N PRO A 368 1.52 -11.93 -5.60
CA PRO A 368 1.99 -12.33 -6.92
C PRO A 368 2.96 -13.53 -6.82
N GLU A 369 2.54 -14.71 -7.30
CA GLU A 369 3.27 -15.97 -7.06
C GLU A 369 4.08 -16.44 -8.26
N ASN A 370 3.61 -16.20 -9.47
CA ASN A 370 4.18 -16.76 -10.70
C ASN A 370 4.68 -15.65 -11.66
N SER A 371 5.18 -16.05 -12.82
CA SER A 371 5.69 -15.12 -13.83
C SER A 371 4.58 -14.25 -14.45
N ALA A 372 3.37 -14.80 -14.64
CA ALA A 372 2.23 -14.05 -15.17
C ALA A 372 1.78 -12.97 -14.20
N ASP A 373 1.70 -13.28 -12.90
CA ASP A 373 1.39 -12.29 -11.86
C ASP A 373 2.43 -11.16 -11.84
N ARG A 374 3.71 -11.51 -11.86
CA ARG A 374 4.78 -10.51 -11.86
C ARG A 374 4.76 -9.64 -13.11
N PHE A 375 4.45 -10.23 -14.27
CA PHE A 375 4.27 -9.47 -15.51
C PHE A 375 3.08 -8.52 -15.39
N GLN A 376 1.93 -8.99 -14.91
CA GLN A 376 0.74 -8.15 -14.70
C GLN A 376 1.03 -6.99 -13.73
N VAL A 377 1.68 -7.27 -12.60
CA VAL A 377 2.10 -6.23 -11.65
C VAL A 377 2.99 -5.19 -12.35
N SER A 378 3.93 -5.63 -13.20
CA SER A 378 4.78 -4.71 -13.97
C SER A 378 3.97 -3.83 -14.93
N GLN A 379 2.98 -4.37 -15.63
CA GLN A 379 2.08 -3.58 -16.49
C GLN A 379 1.27 -2.57 -15.68
N MET A 380 0.72 -2.98 -14.54
CA MET A 380 -0.04 -2.11 -13.64
C MET A 380 0.84 -0.99 -13.05
N VAL A 381 2.13 -1.25 -12.76
CA VAL A 381 3.07 -0.21 -12.31
C VAL A 381 3.27 0.85 -13.41
N ASN A 382 3.44 0.42 -14.66
CA ASN A 382 3.57 1.35 -15.78
C ASN A 382 2.29 2.17 -15.98
N SER A 383 1.12 1.53 -15.88
CA SER A 383 -0.19 2.18 -15.95
C SER A 383 -0.35 3.20 -14.81
N LEU A 384 -0.05 2.81 -13.57
CA LEU A 384 -0.14 3.72 -12.41
C LEU A 384 0.77 4.94 -12.60
N LYS A 385 2.03 4.75 -13.00
CA LYS A 385 2.98 5.86 -13.22
C LYS A 385 2.55 6.85 -14.31
N ALA A 386 1.66 6.47 -15.22
CA ALA A 386 1.16 7.38 -16.25
C ALA A 386 0.26 8.51 -15.71
N GLY A 387 -0.32 8.35 -14.51
CA GLY A 387 -1.21 9.38 -13.94
C GLY A 387 -1.51 9.17 -12.46
N TYR A 388 -0.95 8.16 -11.86
CA TYR A 388 -1.14 7.79 -10.44
C TYR A 388 -2.61 7.63 -10.02
N ARG A 389 -3.44 7.07 -10.92
CA ARG A 389 -4.87 6.86 -10.71
C ARG A 389 -5.13 5.51 -10.07
N MET A 390 -5.42 5.50 -8.78
CA MET A 390 -5.60 4.26 -8.02
C MET A 390 -6.84 3.47 -8.43
N LYS A 391 -7.96 4.11 -8.81
CA LYS A 391 -9.13 3.38 -9.32
C LYS A 391 -8.81 2.52 -10.53
N GLN A 392 -7.99 3.03 -11.46
CA GLN A 392 -7.52 2.26 -12.61
C GLN A 392 -6.72 1.03 -12.16
N THR A 393 -5.87 1.17 -11.15
CA THR A 393 -5.09 0.05 -10.58
C THR A 393 -6.00 -1.02 -9.96
N PHE A 394 -7.05 -0.61 -9.24
CA PHE A 394 -8.05 -1.53 -8.70
C PHE A 394 -8.82 -2.25 -9.81
N ALA A 395 -9.19 -1.54 -10.88
CA ALA A 395 -9.87 -2.12 -12.03
C ALA A 395 -9.00 -3.16 -12.74
N GLU A 396 -7.74 -2.83 -13.04
CA GLU A 396 -6.79 -3.74 -13.68
C GLU A 396 -6.54 -5.01 -12.86
N ALA A 397 -6.41 -4.88 -11.52
CA ALA A 397 -6.28 -6.03 -10.65
C ALA A 397 -7.53 -6.92 -10.65
N ALA A 398 -8.72 -6.31 -10.62
CA ALA A 398 -9.99 -7.04 -10.62
C ALA A 398 -10.20 -7.81 -11.93
N VAL A 399 -9.88 -7.19 -13.06
CA VAL A 399 -9.94 -7.83 -14.38
C VAL A 399 -8.95 -8.98 -14.47
N TYR A 400 -7.71 -8.80 -14.03
CA TYR A 400 -6.72 -9.87 -14.03
C TYR A 400 -7.15 -11.06 -13.16
N CYS A 401 -7.79 -10.79 -12.02
CA CYS A 401 -8.19 -11.81 -11.05
C CYS A 401 -9.65 -12.28 -11.19
N MET A 402 -10.36 -11.91 -12.26
CA MET A 402 -11.73 -12.37 -12.50
C MET A 402 -11.81 -13.85 -12.86
N GLY A 403 -10.68 -14.45 -13.33
CA GLY A 403 -10.57 -15.84 -13.77
C GLY A 403 -10.88 -16.00 -15.26
N GLU A 404 -10.30 -17.03 -15.85
CA GLU A 404 -10.53 -17.45 -17.22
C GLU A 404 -11.72 -18.41 -17.33
#